data_0600cd4cea0ef55f1c46b9485c6bb224
#
_entry.id   0600cd4cea0ef55f1c46b9485c6bb224
#
_cell.length_a   1.000
_cell.length_b   1.000
_cell.length_c   1.000
_cell.angle_alpha   90.00
_cell.angle_beta   90.00
_cell.angle_gamma   90.00
#
_symmetry.space_group_name_H-M   'P 1'
#
loop_
_entity.id
_entity.type
_entity.pdbx_description
1 polymer ?
#
loop_
_entity_poly.entity_id
_entity_poly.type
_entity_poly.pdbx_seq_one_letter_code
_entity_poly.pdbx_strand_id
1 'polypeptide(L)'
;MLKAENLTLNVDDEGGKKCLLNNISFQVEDGEMLVITGPNGGGKSTLAKTLIGIQTPDSGKIILDGQDITELDINHRANAGIGFAFQQPPRFKGMTVMKLLKLAAKDELSDKECCDLLTAVGLCAKDYIYRQIDGTLSGGEMKRIEIASVLAKEHSLCIFDEPEAGIDLWSFSMLIQKFEEIHTEKKQSLIVISHQEKIINMADRIMIIDDGEIKKIGTKDEVLPYLNGVQKCHKCLERLEARA
;
A
#
# COMPACT_ATOMS: atom_id res chain seq x y z
N MET A 1 -8.64 9.42 -10.43
CA MET A 1 -8.09 10.42 -9.45
C MET A 1 -8.64 10.17 -8.06
N LEU A 2 -7.78 10.06 -7.02
CA LEU A 2 -8.19 9.99 -5.61
C LEU A 2 -7.98 11.35 -4.94
N LYS A 3 -8.93 11.78 -4.10
CA LYS A 3 -8.80 12.98 -3.26
C LYS A 3 -9.23 12.65 -1.83
N ALA A 4 -8.38 12.98 -0.86
CA ALA A 4 -8.66 12.94 0.56
C ALA A 4 -8.72 14.38 1.09
N GLU A 5 -9.78 14.72 1.83
CA GLU A 5 -10.01 16.07 2.35
C GLU A 5 -10.24 16.02 3.85
N ASN A 6 -9.35 16.65 4.61
CA ASN A 6 -9.44 16.88 6.07
C ASN A 6 -9.77 15.59 6.87
N LEU A 7 -9.18 14.44 6.47
CA LEU A 7 -9.42 13.18 7.13
C LEU A 7 -8.89 13.21 8.58
N THR A 8 -9.76 12.95 9.53
CA THR A 8 -9.42 12.81 10.94
C THR A 8 -9.98 11.49 11.46
N LEU A 9 -9.15 10.76 12.20
CA LEU A 9 -9.52 9.48 12.81
C LEU A 9 -8.97 9.40 14.23
N ASN A 10 -9.87 9.20 15.18
CA ASN A 10 -9.55 8.95 16.58
C ASN A 10 -9.93 7.52 16.96
N VAL A 11 -9.21 6.95 17.90
CA VAL A 11 -9.53 5.66 18.51
C VAL A 11 -9.55 5.81 20.02
N ASP A 12 -10.42 5.07 20.68
CA ASP A 12 -10.39 4.96 22.12
C ASP A 12 -9.28 3.98 22.55
N ASP A 13 -8.37 4.44 23.40
CA ASP A 13 -7.29 3.66 23.98
C ASP A 13 -7.42 3.67 25.51
N GLU A 14 -6.73 2.79 26.23
CA GLU A 14 -6.72 2.71 27.70
C GLU A 14 -6.39 4.04 28.40
N GLY A 15 -5.69 4.95 27.69
CA GLY A 15 -5.34 6.31 28.14
C GLY A 15 -6.29 7.42 27.71
N GLY A 16 -7.39 7.13 26.97
CA GLY A 16 -8.32 8.12 26.40
C GLY A 16 -8.36 8.11 24.89
N LYS A 17 -8.86 9.19 24.26
CA LYS A 17 -8.90 9.30 22.79
C LYS A 17 -7.51 9.58 22.24
N LYS A 18 -7.05 8.72 21.33
CA LYS A 18 -5.81 8.89 20.57
C LYS A 18 -6.14 9.26 19.12
N CYS A 19 -5.62 10.39 18.66
CA CYS A 19 -5.71 10.78 17.26
C CYS A 19 -4.70 9.97 16.43
N LEU A 20 -5.20 9.19 15.45
CA LEU A 20 -4.37 8.41 14.54
C LEU A 20 -4.14 9.10 13.21
N LEU A 21 -5.10 9.90 12.75
CA LEU A 21 -5.00 10.77 11.59
C LEU A 21 -5.56 12.15 11.98
N ASN A 22 -4.81 13.19 11.69
CA ASN A 22 -5.16 14.56 12.02
C ASN A 22 -5.15 15.44 10.77
N ASN A 23 -6.34 15.78 10.28
CA ASN A 23 -6.54 16.72 9.17
C ASN A 23 -5.72 16.38 7.90
N ILE A 24 -5.70 15.11 7.51
CA ILE A 24 -4.97 14.63 6.33
C ILE A 24 -5.70 15.07 5.06
N SER A 25 -5.00 15.85 4.21
CA SER A 25 -5.52 16.28 2.90
C SER A 25 -4.45 16.11 1.82
N PHE A 26 -4.78 15.35 0.77
CA PHE A 26 -3.92 15.15 -0.40
C PHE A 26 -4.75 14.64 -1.58
N GLN A 27 -4.12 14.60 -2.74
CA GLN A 27 -4.70 14.01 -3.95
C GLN A 27 -3.66 13.15 -4.68
N VAL A 28 -4.15 12.18 -5.44
CA VAL A 28 -3.36 11.35 -6.36
C VAL A 28 -4.00 11.46 -7.73
N GLU A 29 -3.21 11.89 -8.71
CA GLU A 29 -3.67 12.06 -10.08
C GLU A 29 -3.76 10.71 -10.81
N ASP A 30 -4.45 10.68 -11.96
CA ASP A 30 -4.55 9.46 -12.76
C ASP A 30 -3.17 9.06 -13.29
N GLY A 31 -2.80 7.80 -13.08
CA GLY A 31 -1.50 7.24 -13.45
C GLY A 31 -0.32 7.72 -12.59
N GLU A 32 -0.58 8.44 -11.49
CA GLU A 32 0.47 8.89 -10.55
C GLU A 32 0.89 7.76 -9.62
N MET A 33 2.19 7.69 -9.31
CA MET A 33 2.74 6.89 -8.24
C MET A 33 3.11 7.78 -7.04
N LEU A 34 2.29 7.73 -5.99
CA LEU A 34 2.56 8.37 -4.70
C LEU A 34 3.19 7.37 -3.73
N VAL A 35 4.39 7.66 -3.25
CA VAL A 35 5.01 6.87 -2.18
C VAL A 35 4.78 7.55 -0.83
N ILE A 36 4.27 6.78 0.14
CA ILE A 36 4.06 7.23 1.51
C ILE A 36 5.16 6.63 2.38
N THR A 37 5.89 7.48 3.09
CA THR A 37 6.94 7.07 4.02
C THR A 37 6.85 7.83 5.34
N GLY A 38 7.72 7.52 6.30
CA GLY A 38 7.72 8.16 7.62
C GLY A 38 7.90 7.11 8.74
N PRO A 39 8.08 7.51 10.00
CA PRO A 39 8.40 6.59 11.09
C PRO A 39 7.31 5.53 11.33
N ASN A 40 7.70 4.42 11.97
CA ASN A 40 6.76 3.39 12.38
C ASN A 40 5.80 3.97 13.43
N GLY A 41 4.50 3.64 13.27
CA GLY A 41 3.45 4.22 14.13
C GLY A 41 3.00 5.61 13.72
N GLY A 42 3.56 6.21 12.65
CA GLY A 42 3.20 7.57 12.20
C GLY A 42 1.83 7.71 11.54
N GLY A 43 1.07 6.61 11.33
CA GLY A 43 -0.29 6.67 10.75
C GLY A 43 -0.41 6.15 9.31
N LYS A 44 0.68 5.71 8.66
CA LYS A 44 0.70 5.28 7.24
C LYS A 44 -0.30 4.16 6.92
N SER A 45 -0.20 3.02 7.62
CA SER A 45 -1.13 1.88 7.43
C SER A 45 -2.55 2.20 7.90
N THR A 46 -2.70 3.10 8.87
CA THR A 46 -4.01 3.63 9.29
C THR A 46 -4.65 4.40 8.14
N LEU A 47 -3.91 5.31 7.49
CA LEU A 47 -4.40 6.02 6.31
C LEU A 47 -4.81 5.04 5.21
N ALA A 48 -3.97 4.06 4.88
CA ALA A 48 -4.29 3.05 3.88
C ALA A 48 -5.60 2.29 4.20
N LYS A 49 -5.77 1.85 5.46
CA LYS A 49 -7.00 1.20 5.93
C LYS A 49 -8.22 2.11 5.88
N THR A 50 -8.03 3.42 6.11
CA THR A 50 -9.11 4.41 5.98
C THR A 50 -9.50 4.60 4.51
N LEU A 51 -8.53 4.66 3.60
CA LEU A 51 -8.79 4.81 2.15
C LEU A 51 -9.57 3.62 1.57
N ILE A 52 -9.36 2.40 2.08
CA ILE A 52 -10.06 1.20 1.58
C ILE A 52 -11.35 0.86 2.35
N GLY A 53 -11.71 1.63 3.37
CA GLY A 53 -12.96 1.44 4.11
C GLY A 53 -12.93 0.37 5.20
N ILE A 54 -11.75 -0.04 5.68
CA ILE A 54 -11.60 -0.86 6.90
C ILE A 54 -11.81 0.00 8.15
N GLN A 55 -11.38 1.26 8.09
CA GLN A 55 -11.60 2.25 9.14
C GLN A 55 -12.40 3.41 8.56
N THR A 56 -13.43 3.84 9.26
CA THR A 56 -14.24 5.00 8.89
C THR A 56 -13.66 6.23 9.59
N PRO A 57 -13.32 7.32 8.87
CA PRO A 57 -12.84 8.53 9.49
C PRO A 57 -13.96 9.22 10.30
N ASP A 58 -13.60 9.88 11.41
CA ASP A 58 -14.56 10.67 12.20
C ASP A 58 -15.01 11.94 11.45
N SER A 59 -14.16 12.46 10.57
CA SER A 59 -14.47 13.60 9.71
C SER A 59 -13.60 13.61 8.45
N GLY A 60 -13.99 14.44 7.50
CA GLY A 60 -13.35 14.56 6.19
C GLY A 60 -14.06 13.79 5.10
N LYS A 61 -13.47 13.75 3.91
CA LYS A 61 -14.04 13.07 2.73
C LYS A 61 -13.00 12.33 1.94
N ILE A 62 -13.42 11.24 1.32
CA ILE A 62 -12.63 10.46 0.36
C ILE A 62 -13.41 10.43 -0.96
N ILE A 63 -12.82 10.96 -2.02
CA ILE A 63 -13.44 11.06 -3.34
C ILE A 63 -12.57 10.26 -4.32
N LEU A 64 -13.18 9.31 -5.02
CA LEU A 64 -12.53 8.52 -6.07
C LEU A 64 -13.28 8.78 -7.38
N ASP A 65 -12.56 9.24 -8.40
CA ASP A 65 -13.10 9.53 -9.75
C ASP A 65 -14.37 10.41 -9.71
N GLY A 66 -14.36 11.40 -8.79
CA GLY A 66 -15.47 12.34 -8.58
C GLY A 66 -16.62 11.80 -7.72
N GLN A 67 -16.60 10.54 -7.32
CA GLN A 67 -17.57 9.94 -6.43
C GLN A 67 -17.11 10.01 -4.97
N ASP A 68 -17.96 10.50 -4.07
CA ASP A 68 -17.72 10.41 -2.62
C ASP A 68 -17.91 8.96 -2.16
N ILE A 69 -16.82 8.36 -1.66
CA ILE A 69 -16.78 6.97 -1.19
C ILE A 69 -16.57 6.89 0.33
N THR A 70 -16.72 7.99 1.06
CA THR A 70 -16.37 8.10 2.48
C THR A 70 -17.12 7.07 3.34
N GLU A 71 -18.42 6.91 3.08
CA GLU A 71 -19.29 5.99 3.84
C GLU A 71 -19.37 4.58 3.22
N LEU A 72 -18.70 4.35 2.08
CA LEU A 72 -18.71 3.03 1.44
C LEU A 72 -17.82 2.05 2.21
N ASP A 73 -18.32 0.83 2.38
CA ASP A 73 -17.54 -0.27 2.95
C ASP A 73 -16.46 -0.78 1.98
N ILE A 74 -15.61 -1.68 2.47
CA ILE A 74 -14.48 -2.25 1.71
C ILE A 74 -14.93 -2.90 0.39
N ASN A 75 -16.09 -3.59 0.37
CA ASN A 75 -16.56 -4.28 -0.83
C ASN A 75 -17.00 -3.29 -1.91
N HIS A 76 -17.71 -2.25 -1.52
CA HIS A 76 -18.13 -1.19 -2.43
C HIS A 76 -16.94 -0.41 -2.99
N ARG A 77 -15.92 -0.09 -2.16
CA ARG A 77 -14.70 0.58 -2.62
C ARG A 77 -13.84 -0.32 -3.53
N ALA A 78 -13.76 -1.62 -3.26
CA ALA A 78 -13.10 -2.58 -4.16
C ALA A 78 -13.82 -2.67 -5.52
N ASN A 79 -15.15 -2.61 -5.52
CA ASN A 79 -15.95 -2.57 -6.76
C ASN A 79 -15.85 -1.22 -7.48
N ALA A 80 -15.61 -0.12 -6.75
CA ALA A 80 -15.34 1.20 -7.32
C ALA A 80 -13.93 1.31 -7.95
N GLY A 81 -13.09 0.26 -7.84
CA GLY A 81 -11.80 0.19 -8.53
C GLY A 81 -10.58 0.36 -7.62
N ILE A 82 -10.69 0.17 -6.30
CA ILE A 82 -9.54 0.17 -5.39
C ILE A 82 -9.03 -1.25 -5.19
N GLY A 83 -7.77 -1.52 -5.58
CA GLY A 83 -7.01 -2.72 -5.23
C GLY A 83 -6.16 -2.49 -3.98
N PHE A 84 -6.04 -3.50 -3.10
CA PHE A 84 -5.26 -3.36 -1.88
C PHE A 84 -4.46 -4.63 -1.54
N ALA A 85 -3.17 -4.45 -1.26
CA ALA A 85 -2.32 -5.48 -0.68
C ALA A 85 -1.95 -5.11 0.77
N PHE A 86 -2.32 -5.98 1.70
CA PHE A 86 -2.14 -5.77 3.14
C PHE A 86 -0.66 -5.95 3.56
N GLN A 87 -0.24 -5.29 4.62
CA GLN A 87 1.06 -5.53 5.25
C GLN A 87 1.23 -7.01 5.65
N GLN A 88 0.17 -7.62 6.20
CA GLN A 88 0.10 -9.05 6.48
C GLN A 88 -0.97 -9.70 5.60
N PRO A 89 -0.57 -10.57 4.65
CA PRO A 89 -1.50 -11.20 3.73
C PRO A 89 -2.56 -12.05 4.43
N PRO A 90 -3.83 -11.98 4.01
CA PRO A 90 -4.87 -12.86 4.52
C PRO A 90 -4.65 -14.30 4.04
N ARG A 91 -5.04 -15.29 4.86
CA ARG A 91 -4.94 -16.71 4.52
C ARG A 91 -6.30 -17.28 4.16
N PHE A 92 -6.38 -17.99 3.04
CA PHE A 92 -7.62 -18.60 2.54
C PHE A 92 -7.52 -20.11 2.58
N LYS A 93 -8.05 -20.76 3.64
CA LYS A 93 -8.03 -22.22 3.75
C LYS A 93 -8.85 -22.90 2.65
N GLY A 94 -8.30 -23.98 2.07
CA GLY A 94 -9.00 -24.77 1.05
C GLY A 94 -9.03 -24.14 -0.35
N MET A 95 -8.22 -23.12 -0.61
CA MET A 95 -8.10 -22.46 -1.90
C MET A 95 -6.69 -22.67 -2.47
N THR A 96 -6.59 -22.97 -3.75
CA THR A 96 -5.29 -22.99 -4.47
C THR A 96 -4.95 -21.59 -4.98
N VAL A 97 -3.67 -21.35 -5.26
CA VAL A 97 -3.19 -20.09 -5.85
C VAL A 97 -3.91 -19.79 -7.16
N MET A 98 -4.04 -20.78 -8.06
CA MET A 98 -4.82 -20.67 -9.31
C MET A 98 -6.23 -20.14 -9.04
N LYS A 99 -6.94 -20.78 -8.10
CA LYS A 99 -8.32 -20.42 -7.78
C LYS A 99 -8.43 -19.01 -7.22
N LEU A 100 -7.45 -18.58 -6.38
CA LEU A 100 -7.41 -17.20 -5.87
C LEU A 100 -7.24 -16.19 -7.01
N LEU A 101 -6.28 -16.41 -7.92
CA LEU A 101 -6.01 -15.49 -9.03
C LEU A 101 -7.22 -15.36 -9.96
N LYS A 102 -7.84 -16.49 -10.34
CA LYS A 102 -9.07 -16.48 -11.16
C LYS A 102 -10.22 -15.77 -10.45
N LEU A 103 -10.42 -16.03 -9.16
CA LEU A 103 -11.46 -15.35 -8.38
C LEU A 103 -11.22 -13.85 -8.32
N ALA A 104 -9.97 -13.40 -8.11
CA ALA A 104 -9.62 -11.99 -8.08
C ALA A 104 -9.91 -11.29 -9.41
N ALA A 105 -9.70 -11.99 -10.54
CA ALA A 105 -9.98 -11.52 -11.89
C ALA A 105 -11.43 -11.81 -12.36
N LYS A 106 -12.33 -12.24 -11.47
CA LYS A 106 -13.71 -12.64 -11.83
C LYS A 106 -13.78 -13.72 -12.91
N ASP A 107 -12.83 -14.70 -12.86
CA ASP A 107 -12.65 -15.80 -13.82
C ASP A 107 -12.30 -15.39 -15.26
N GLU A 108 -11.85 -14.16 -15.47
CA GLU A 108 -11.44 -13.64 -16.80
C GLU A 108 -10.04 -14.09 -17.22
N LEU A 109 -9.19 -14.59 -16.28
CA LEU A 109 -7.83 -15.02 -16.57
C LEU A 109 -7.73 -16.46 -17.08
N SER A 110 -6.93 -16.64 -18.13
CA SER A 110 -6.48 -17.98 -18.57
C SER A 110 -5.42 -18.55 -17.60
N ASP A 111 -5.18 -19.86 -17.68
CA ASP A 111 -4.14 -20.53 -16.89
C ASP A 111 -2.74 -19.96 -17.18
N LYS A 112 -2.49 -19.54 -18.43
CA LYS A 112 -1.24 -18.90 -18.83
C LYS A 112 -1.05 -17.56 -18.14
N GLU A 113 -2.05 -16.69 -18.15
CA GLU A 113 -1.99 -15.38 -17.51
C GLU A 113 -1.79 -15.51 -16.00
N CYS A 114 -2.41 -16.50 -15.35
CA CYS A 114 -2.14 -16.80 -13.93
C CYS A 114 -0.67 -17.20 -13.70
N CYS A 115 -0.06 -17.98 -14.62
CA CYS A 115 1.37 -18.31 -14.54
C CYS A 115 2.26 -17.11 -14.76
N ASP A 116 1.92 -16.24 -15.71
CA ASP A 116 2.66 -15.02 -16.02
C ASP A 116 2.64 -14.04 -14.82
N LEU A 117 1.49 -13.90 -14.15
CA LEU A 117 1.37 -13.10 -12.92
C LEU A 117 2.27 -13.62 -11.78
N LEU A 118 2.31 -14.94 -11.55
CA LEU A 118 3.19 -15.52 -10.54
C LEU A 118 4.66 -15.27 -10.87
N THR A 119 5.01 -15.43 -12.13
CA THR A 119 6.39 -15.16 -12.60
C THR A 119 6.76 -13.69 -12.40
N ALA A 120 5.85 -12.77 -12.69
CA ALA A 120 6.07 -11.32 -12.52
C ALA A 120 6.34 -10.90 -11.07
N VAL A 121 5.82 -11.65 -10.09
CA VAL A 121 6.12 -11.42 -8.65
C VAL A 121 7.24 -12.33 -8.11
N GLY A 122 7.99 -13.01 -8.98
CA GLY A 122 9.14 -13.83 -8.60
C GLY A 122 8.78 -15.21 -8.01
N LEU A 123 7.63 -15.78 -8.38
CA LEU A 123 7.23 -17.15 -8.02
C LEU A 123 7.31 -18.08 -9.22
N CYS A 124 7.91 -19.28 -9.05
CA CYS A 124 7.89 -20.31 -10.07
C CYS A 124 6.45 -20.82 -10.26
N ALA A 125 5.81 -20.50 -11.39
CA ALA A 125 4.42 -20.88 -11.62
C ALA A 125 4.19 -22.40 -11.48
N LYS A 126 5.13 -23.24 -11.97
CA LYS A 126 5.03 -24.72 -11.89
C LYS A 126 4.94 -25.22 -10.46
N ASP A 127 5.61 -24.56 -9.51
CA ASP A 127 5.70 -25.00 -8.13
C ASP A 127 4.56 -24.46 -7.27
N TYR A 128 3.96 -23.32 -7.67
CA TYR A 128 3.00 -22.60 -6.82
C TYR A 128 1.56 -22.61 -7.33
N ILE A 129 1.32 -22.70 -8.63
CA ILE A 129 -0.01 -22.48 -9.21
C ILE A 129 -1.12 -23.38 -8.64
N TYR A 130 -0.80 -24.65 -8.33
CA TYR A 130 -1.74 -25.61 -7.73
C TYR A 130 -1.56 -25.79 -6.22
N ARG A 131 -0.64 -25.04 -5.61
CA ARG A 131 -0.38 -25.10 -4.17
C ARG A 131 -1.56 -24.54 -3.38
N GLN A 132 -1.85 -25.15 -2.25
CA GLN A 132 -2.85 -24.65 -1.30
C GLN A 132 -2.33 -23.39 -0.59
N ILE A 133 -3.25 -22.43 -0.38
CA ILE A 133 -2.96 -21.22 0.42
C ILE A 133 -3.18 -21.56 1.89
N ASP A 134 -2.17 -22.17 2.50
CA ASP A 134 -2.20 -22.65 3.88
C ASP A 134 -0.95 -22.21 4.68
N GLY A 135 -0.76 -22.80 5.86
CA GLY A 135 0.35 -22.51 6.76
C GLY A 135 1.73 -22.99 6.27
N THR A 136 1.83 -23.71 5.14
CA THR A 136 3.10 -24.18 4.58
C THR A 136 3.80 -23.14 3.71
N LEU A 137 3.09 -22.09 3.30
CA LEU A 137 3.65 -20.95 2.58
C LEU A 137 4.36 -20.01 3.55
N SER A 138 5.56 -19.60 3.21
CA SER A 138 6.30 -18.55 3.95
C SER A 138 5.58 -17.20 3.84
N GLY A 139 5.92 -16.26 4.73
CA GLY A 139 5.37 -14.91 4.69
C GLY A 139 5.62 -14.19 3.37
N GLY A 140 6.84 -14.31 2.83
CA GLY A 140 7.21 -13.68 1.55
C GLY A 140 6.52 -14.34 0.34
N GLU A 141 6.30 -15.65 0.34
CA GLU A 141 5.51 -16.33 -0.69
C GLU A 141 4.05 -15.87 -0.67
N MET A 142 3.45 -15.80 0.53
CA MET A 142 2.09 -15.30 0.70
C MET A 142 1.96 -13.85 0.23
N LYS A 143 2.92 -12.98 0.58
CA LYS A 143 2.94 -11.58 0.15
C LYS A 143 2.96 -11.45 -1.37
N ARG A 144 3.79 -12.24 -2.05
CA ARG A 144 3.88 -12.25 -3.52
C ARG A 144 2.59 -12.78 -4.17
N ILE A 145 1.98 -13.83 -3.60
CA ILE A 145 0.68 -14.34 -4.07
C ILE A 145 -0.41 -13.28 -3.90
N GLU A 146 -0.45 -12.58 -2.77
CA GLU A 146 -1.38 -11.49 -2.55
C GLU A 146 -1.20 -10.36 -3.57
N ILE A 147 0.04 -9.90 -3.78
CA ILE A 147 0.34 -8.88 -4.79
C ILE A 147 -0.11 -9.35 -6.18
N ALA A 148 0.19 -10.60 -6.57
CA ALA A 148 -0.28 -11.17 -7.83
C ALA A 148 -1.82 -11.16 -7.92
N SER A 149 -2.54 -11.41 -6.82
CA SER A 149 -4.01 -11.36 -6.81
C SER A 149 -4.57 -9.94 -6.98
N VAL A 150 -3.89 -8.92 -6.45
CA VAL A 150 -4.25 -7.51 -6.71
C VAL A 150 -4.00 -7.15 -8.17
N LEU A 151 -2.87 -7.60 -8.73
CA LEU A 151 -2.51 -7.35 -10.13
C LEU A 151 -3.28 -8.20 -11.15
N ALA A 152 -4.07 -9.17 -10.69
CA ALA A 152 -4.89 -10.03 -11.54
C ALA A 152 -6.07 -9.30 -12.21
N LYS A 153 -6.40 -8.10 -11.74
CA LYS A 153 -7.48 -7.26 -12.25
C LYS A 153 -6.97 -5.82 -12.44
N GLU A 154 -7.52 -5.12 -13.40
CA GLU A 154 -7.30 -3.67 -13.53
C GLU A 154 -8.06 -2.91 -12.45
N HIS A 155 -7.40 -1.93 -11.85
CA HIS A 155 -7.94 -1.03 -10.85
C HIS A 155 -7.69 0.43 -11.24
N SER A 156 -8.55 1.35 -10.82
CA SER A 156 -8.27 2.80 -10.94
C SER A 156 -7.12 3.19 -10.01
N LEU A 157 -7.08 2.57 -8.82
CA LEU A 157 -6.06 2.81 -7.80
C LEU A 157 -5.64 1.51 -7.14
N CYS A 158 -4.34 1.24 -7.08
CA CYS A 158 -3.77 0.17 -6.26
C CYS A 158 -3.01 0.75 -5.05
N ILE A 159 -3.26 0.20 -3.87
CA ILE A 159 -2.57 0.56 -2.63
C ILE A 159 -1.80 -0.65 -2.13
N PHE A 160 -0.49 -0.50 -1.93
CA PHE A 160 0.40 -1.54 -1.42
C PHE A 160 1.00 -1.11 -0.08
N ASP A 161 0.69 -1.85 0.98
CA ASP A 161 1.23 -1.58 2.33
C ASP A 161 2.44 -2.48 2.58
N GLU A 162 3.63 -1.89 2.56
CA GLU A 162 4.95 -2.54 2.70
C GLU A 162 5.08 -3.79 1.81
N PRO A 163 5.00 -3.64 0.47
CA PRO A 163 5.00 -4.78 -0.46
C PRO A 163 6.30 -5.59 -0.41
N GLU A 164 7.38 -5.02 0.09
CA GLU A 164 8.69 -5.65 0.26
C GLU A 164 8.81 -6.53 1.51
N ALA A 165 7.87 -6.48 2.45
CA ALA A 165 7.98 -7.16 3.73
C ALA A 165 8.12 -8.68 3.58
N GLY A 166 9.26 -9.22 4.06
CA GLY A 166 9.57 -10.66 4.02
C GLY A 166 9.90 -11.23 2.63
N ILE A 167 10.10 -10.37 1.63
CA ILE A 167 10.52 -10.77 0.28
C ILE A 167 12.04 -10.75 0.17
N ASP A 168 12.62 -11.77 -0.47
CA ASP A 168 14.06 -11.83 -0.76
C ASP A 168 14.46 -10.83 -1.85
N LEU A 169 15.75 -10.49 -1.92
CA LEU A 169 16.27 -9.47 -2.81
C LEU A 169 16.00 -9.73 -4.31
N TRP A 170 16.02 -11.00 -4.74
CA TRP A 170 15.80 -11.35 -6.14
C TRP A 170 14.34 -11.15 -6.54
N SER A 171 13.43 -11.70 -5.72
CA SER A 171 12.00 -11.53 -5.91
C SER A 171 11.56 -10.07 -5.79
N PHE A 172 12.18 -9.31 -4.89
CA PHE A 172 11.94 -7.87 -4.77
C PHE A 172 12.34 -7.11 -6.05
N SER A 173 13.44 -7.51 -6.70
CA SER A 173 13.83 -6.88 -7.97
C SER A 173 12.80 -7.12 -9.09
N MET A 174 12.17 -8.30 -9.14
CA MET A 174 11.08 -8.59 -10.09
C MET A 174 9.83 -7.77 -9.78
N LEU A 175 9.49 -7.62 -8.50
CA LEU A 175 8.38 -6.77 -8.07
C LEU A 175 8.58 -5.30 -8.47
N ILE A 176 9.80 -4.78 -8.31
CA ILE A 176 10.17 -3.43 -8.76
C ILE A 176 9.94 -3.28 -10.26
N GLN A 177 10.43 -4.22 -11.08
CA GLN A 177 10.20 -4.18 -12.53
C GLN A 177 8.70 -4.14 -12.86
N LYS A 178 7.89 -4.93 -12.13
CA LYS A 178 6.44 -4.92 -12.35
C LYS A 178 5.79 -3.60 -11.97
N PHE A 179 6.23 -2.95 -10.91
CA PHE A 179 5.76 -1.61 -10.54
C PHE A 179 6.19 -0.56 -11.58
N GLU A 180 7.41 -0.65 -12.12
CA GLU A 180 7.89 0.22 -13.20
C GLU A 180 7.05 0.07 -14.47
N GLU A 181 6.71 -1.17 -14.85
CA GLU A 181 5.83 -1.42 -16.00
C GLU A 181 4.46 -0.74 -15.81
N ILE A 182 3.80 -1.00 -14.67
CA ILE A 182 2.48 -0.44 -14.35
C ILE A 182 2.53 1.09 -14.34
N HIS A 183 3.55 1.66 -13.71
CA HIS A 183 3.72 3.11 -13.63
C HIS A 183 3.98 3.75 -15.01
N THR A 184 4.78 3.07 -15.87
CA THR A 184 5.06 3.55 -17.22
C THR A 184 3.83 3.52 -18.13
N GLU A 185 2.98 2.50 -17.98
CA GLU A 185 1.74 2.40 -18.75
C GLU A 185 0.69 3.45 -18.35
N LYS A 186 0.78 4.02 -17.14
CA LYS A 186 -0.12 5.04 -16.58
C LYS A 186 -1.61 4.71 -16.65
N LYS A 187 -1.95 3.42 -16.69
CA LYS A 187 -3.33 2.96 -16.74
C LYS A 187 -4.02 2.99 -15.38
N GLN A 188 -3.24 2.91 -14.32
CA GLN A 188 -3.73 2.91 -12.94
C GLN A 188 -2.80 3.72 -12.04
N SER A 189 -3.37 4.33 -11.02
CA SER A 189 -2.64 5.08 -10.00
C SER A 189 -2.12 4.14 -8.92
N LEU A 190 -0.98 4.47 -8.33
CA LEU A 190 -0.35 3.66 -7.28
C LEU A 190 -0.14 4.49 -6.01
N ILE A 191 -0.54 3.94 -4.87
CA ILE A 191 -0.07 4.39 -3.55
C ILE A 191 0.77 3.25 -2.97
N VAL A 192 2.04 3.52 -2.68
CA VAL A 192 2.93 2.52 -2.08
C VAL A 192 3.47 3.03 -0.76
N ILE A 193 3.14 2.34 0.33
CA ILE A 193 3.75 2.61 1.63
C ILE A 193 5.05 1.82 1.69
N SER A 194 6.19 2.50 1.73
CA SER A 194 7.49 1.84 1.74
C SER A 194 8.60 2.73 2.32
N HIS A 195 9.63 2.07 2.82
CA HIS A 195 10.90 2.70 3.24
C HIS A 195 12.05 2.34 2.29
N GLN A 196 11.80 1.55 1.25
CA GLN A 196 12.83 1.09 0.32
C GLN A 196 13.20 2.18 -0.67
N GLU A 197 14.50 2.48 -0.74
CA GLU A 197 15.03 3.53 -1.61
C GLU A 197 14.66 3.32 -3.08
N LYS A 198 14.64 2.07 -3.56
CA LYS A 198 14.25 1.74 -4.93
C LYS A 198 12.81 2.18 -5.23
N ILE A 199 11.87 1.92 -4.30
CA ILE A 199 10.45 2.33 -4.45
C ILE A 199 10.34 3.85 -4.37
N ILE A 200 11.01 4.49 -3.41
CA ILE A 200 11.03 5.95 -3.26
C ILE A 200 11.55 6.63 -4.53
N ASN A 201 12.57 6.06 -5.17
CA ASN A 201 13.15 6.61 -6.40
C ASN A 201 12.25 6.50 -7.64
N MET A 202 11.26 5.62 -7.64
CA MET A 202 10.27 5.47 -8.72
C MET A 202 9.11 6.46 -8.61
N ALA A 203 8.89 7.04 -7.43
CA ALA A 203 7.73 7.88 -7.16
C ALA A 203 7.70 9.16 -8.02
N ASP A 204 6.53 9.56 -8.49
CA ASP A 204 6.28 10.91 -9.00
C ASP A 204 6.29 11.91 -7.83
N ARG A 205 5.62 11.54 -6.72
CA ARG A 205 5.59 12.32 -5.49
C ARG A 205 5.78 11.43 -4.27
N ILE A 206 6.31 12.04 -3.23
CA ILE A 206 6.54 11.40 -1.93
C ILE A 206 5.77 12.16 -0.87
N MET A 207 5.11 11.43 0.04
CA MET A 207 4.41 11.97 1.20
C MET A 207 5.03 11.40 2.48
N ILE A 208 5.39 12.28 3.39
CA ILE A 208 5.90 11.91 4.72
C ILE A 208 4.78 12.09 5.73
N ILE A 209 4.41 10.98 6.40
CA ILE A 209 3.43 10.99 7.49
C ILE A 209 4.16 10.68 8.79
N ASP A 210 3.93 11.52 9.79
CA ASP A 210 4.40 11.32 11.15
C ASP A 210 3.39 11.89 12.14
N ASP A 211 3.15 11.16 13.23
CA ASP A 211 2.18 11.53 14.27
C ASP A 211 0.77 11.84 13.73
N GLY A 212 0.34 11.07 12.73
CA GLY A 212 -0.96 11.22 12.09
C GLY A 212 -1.10 12.45 11.19
N GLU A 213 -0.04 13.18 10.87
CA GLU A 213 -0.05 14.38 10.05
C GLU A 213 0.86 14.26 8.83
N ILE A 214 0.52 14.97 7.75
CA ILE A 214 1.43 15.12 6.61
C ILE A 214 2.50 16.15 6.99
N LYS A 215 3.74 15.72 7.16
CA LYS A 215 4.86 16.61 7.46
C LYS A 215 5.41 17.26 6.19
N LYS A 216 5.39 16.53 5.07
CA LYS A 216 5.82 17.01 3.76
C LYS A 216 5.17 16.18 2.65
N ILE A 217 4.79 16.80 1.57
CA ILE A 217 4.37 16.16 0.32
C ILE A 217 4.91 16.97 -0.85
N GLY A 218 5.43 16.30 -1.88
CA GLY A 218 5.99 16.98 -3.06
C GLY A 218 6.76 16.02 -3.95
N THR A 219 7.44 16.56 -4.94
CA THR A 219 8.34 15.80 -5.82
C THR A 219 9.54 15.23 -5.06
N LYS A 220 10.26 14.29 -5.69
CA LYS A 220 11.48 13.72 -5.09
C LYS A 220 12.48 14.77 -4.67
N ASP A 221 12.73 15.74 -5.53
CA ASP A 221 13.73 16.80 -5.28
C ASP A 221 13.36 17.68 -4.09
N GLU A 222 12.06 17.85 -3.82
CA GLU A 222 11.56 18.63 -2.70
C GLU A 222 11.58 17.85 -1.37
N VAL A 223 11.41 16.52 -1.42
CA VAL A 223 11.20 15.67 -0.23
C VAL A 223 12.46 14.93 0.20
N LEU A 224 13.32 14.45 -0.73
CA LEU A 224 14.54 13.72 -0.39
C LEU A 224 15.51 14.49 0.53
N PRO A 225 15.75 15.81 0.34
CA PRO A 225 16.57 16.59 1.27
C PRO A 225 16.01 16.61 2.70
N TYR A 226 14.68 16.62 2.84
CA TYR A 226 14.02 16.57 4.14
C TYR A 226 14.22 15.20 4.81
N LEU A 227 14.08 14.10 4.06
CA LEU A 227 14.32 12.73 4.58
C LEU A 227 15.77 12.56 5.07
N ASN A 228 16.74 13.05 4.34
CA ASN A 228 18.16 12.99 4.71
C ASN A 228 18.49 13.87 5.94
N GLY A 229 17.74 14.96 6.18
CA GLY A 229 17.88 15.84 7.33
C GLY A 229 17.26 15.27 8.62
N VAL A 230 16.19 14.51 8.51
CA VAL A 230 15.46 13.92 9.66
C VAL A 230 16.14 12.65 10.22
N GLN A 231 17.14 12.07 9.53
CA GLN A 231 17.92 10.94 10.06
C GLN A 231 18.73 11.25 11.33
N LYS A 232 18.84 12.51 11.75
CA LYS A 232 19.29 12.84 13.11
C LYS A 232 18.11 12.62 14.06
N CYS A 233 18.15 11.49 14.75
CA CYS A 233 17.15 11.06 15.73
C CYS A 233 16.78 12.17 16.73
N HIS A 234 15.73 12.95 16.48
CA HIS A 234 15.25 14.01 17.38
C HIS A 234 15.05 13.51 18.81
N LYS A 235 14.52 12.29 18.99
CA LYS A 235 14.32 11.68 20.33
C LYS A 235 15.62 11.35 21.06
N CYS A 236 16.76 11.19 20.37
CA CYS A 236 18.05 10.98 21.00
C CYS A 236 18.73 12.29 21.41
N LEU A 237 18.52 13.37 20.65
CA LEU A 237 19.06 14.69 20.97
C LEU A 237 18.37 15.29 22.20
N GLU A 238 17.04 15.28 22.28
CA GLU A 238 16.29 15.76 23.45
C GLU A 238 16.65 15.00 24.74
N ARG A 239 16.93 13.69 24.67
CA ARG A 239 17.38 12.91 25.83
C ARG A 239 18.82 13.17 26.24
N LEU A 240 19.67 13.66 25.35
CA LEU A 240 21.04 14.05 25.67
C LEU A 240 21.08 15.46 26.26
N GLU A 241 20.26 16.38 25.76
CA GLU A 241 20.14 17.76 26.28
C GLU A 241 19.46 17.81 27.65
N ALA A 242 18.51 16.88 27.93
CA ALA A 242 17.87 16.76 29.24
C ALA A 242 18.74 16.12 30.33
N ARG A 243 19.96 15.65 29.99
CA ARG A 243 20.95 15.06 30.91
C ARG A 243 22.21 15.90 31.08
N ALA A 244 22.32 17.01 30.40
CA ALA A 244 23.38 18.00 30.56
C ALA A 244 22.89 19.16 31.42
#